data_3a5ef43b17592dc2488aee46869775f9
#
_entry.id   3a5ef43b17592dc2488aee46869775f9
#
_cell.length_a   1.000
_cell.length_b   1.000
_cell.length_c   1.000
_cell.angle_alpha   90.00
_cell.angle_beta   90.00
_cell.angle_gamma   90.00
#
_symmetry.space_group_name_H-M   'P 1'
#
loop_
_entity.id
_entity.type
_entity.pdbx_description
1 polymer ?
#
loop_
_entity_poly.entity_id
_entity_poly.type
_entity_poly.pdbx_seq_one_letter_code
_entity_poly.pdbx_strand_id
1 'polypeptide(L)'
;AYLQGADLQGAYLQGADLQGAYLQGAYLQGAYLQGADLQGAENIPVIALAQSSIVPDDGPIHGWKKCANGVIVHLAVGSKARRSNAFGRKCRAEYVKVLEVYGAEVGISLHDGRTEYRKGRIVRCDKWNEDRWTECGGGIHFYLTRAEAEAHI
;
A
#
# COMPACT_ATOMS: atom_id res chain seq x y z
N ALA A 1 7.13 0.25 21.66
CA ALA A 1 8.23 -0.53 22.21
C ALA A 1 9.58 0.17 21.97
N TYR A 2 10.57 -0.08 22.83
CA TYR A 2 11.93 0.44 22.71
C TYR A 2 12.83 -0.69 22.18
N LEU A 3 13.19 -0.61 20.90
CA LEU A 3 14.00 -1.63 20.20
C LEU A 3 15.28 -1.04 19.60
N GLN A 4 15.76 0.08 20.17
CA GLN A 4 16.98 0.71 19.68
C GLN A 4 18.16 -0.24 19.81
N GLY A 5 18.90 -0.41 18.71
CA GLY A 5 20.06 -1.30 18.65
C GLY A 5 19.77 -2.79 18.82
N ALA A 6 18.50 -3.19 18.83
CA ALA A 6 18.15 -4.61 18.97
C ALA A 6 18.63 -5.41 17.75
N ASP A 7 19.14 -6.61 18.00
CA ASP A 7 19.46 -7.58 16.94
C ASP A 7 18.22 -8.42 16.63
N LEU A 8 17.60 -8.12 15.51
CA LEU A 8 16.39 -8.78 14.99
C LEU A 8 16.66 -9.43 13.62
N GLN A 9 17.93 -9.73 13.34
CA GLN A 9 18.31 -10.35 12.06
C GLN A 9 17.63 -11.72 11.91
N GLY A 10 16.96 -11.91 10.76
CA GLY A 10 16.23 -13.13 10.48
C GLY A 10 15.00 -13.39 11.35
N ALA A 11 14.59 -12.44 12.17
CA ALA A 11 13.46 -12.62 13.08
C ALA A 11 12.12 -12.78 12.31
N TYR A 12 11.25 -13.63 12.83
CA TYR A 12 9.89 -13.82 12.32
C TYR A 12 8.95 -12.80 12.98
N LEU A 13 8.69 -11.71 12.30
CA LEU A 13 7.85 -10.60 12.77
C LEU A 13 6.57 -10.43 11.95
N GLN A 14 6.16 -11.49 11.23
CA GLN A 14 4.93 -11.44 10.44
C GLN A 14 3.73 -11.15 11.32
N GLY A 15 2.96 -10.12 10.95
CA GLY A 15 1.77 -9.71 11.68
C GLY A 15 2.05 -9.08 13.05
N ALA A 16 3.30 -8.80 13.41
CA ALA A 16 3.64 -8.19 14.69
C ALA A 16 3.08 -6.76 14.79
N ASP A 17 2.58 -6.40 15.97
CA ASP A 17 2.22 -5.02 16.31
C ASP A 17 3.46 -4.27 16.82
N LEU A 18 3.99 -3.39 15.98
CA LEU A 18 5.14 -2.54 16.25
C LEU A 18 4.77 -1.05 16.19
N GLN A 19 3.50 -0.72 16.37
CA GLN A 19 3.03 0.66 16.35
C GLN A 19 3.81 1.53 17.34
N GLY A 20 4.28 2.68 16.85
CA GLY A 20 5.04 3.63 17.66
C GLY A 20 6.37 3.08 18.23
N ALA A 21 6.90 1.99 17.69
CA ALA A 21 8.16 1.44 18.15
C ALA A 21 9.35 2.33 17.73
N TYR A 22 10.34 2.45 18.63
CA TYR A 22 11.62 3.10 18.33
C TYR A 22 12.61 2.05 17.84
N LEU A 23 13.02 2.16 16.57
CA LEU A 23 13.87 1.17 15.90
C LEU A 23 15.25 1.71 15.52
N GLN A 24 15.67 2.87 16.07
CA GLN A 24 16.96 3.46 15.76
C GLN A 24 18.11 2.48 15.97
N GLY A 25 18.90 2.22 14.92
CA GLY A 25 20.05 1.32 14.97
C GLY A 25 19.70 -0.16 15.13
N ALA A 26 18.43 -0.56 15.06
CA ALA A 26 18.06 -1.97 15.05
C ALA A 26 18.57 -2.68 13.80
N TYR A 27 19.01 -3.93 13.96
CA TYR A 27 19.46 -4.78 12.86
C TYR A 27 18.28 -5.65 12.41
N LEU A 28 17.75 -5.38 11.20
CA LEU A 28 16.58 -6.06 10.65
C LEU A 28 16.89 -6.85 9.37
N GLN A 29 18.17 -7.11 9.07
CA GLN A 29 18.57 -7.86 7.88
C GLN A 29 17.92 -9.25 7.88
N GLY A 30 17.21 -9.56 6.78
CA GLY A 30 16.56 -10.86 6.64
C GLY A 30 15.35 -11.08 7.56
N ALA A 31 14.91 -10.08 8.31
CA ALA A 31 13.69 -10.20 9.13
C ALA A 31 12.46 -10.32 8.23
N TYR A 32 11.51 -11.15 8.64
CA TYR A 32 10.23 -11.34 7.94
C TYR A 32 9.21 -10.39 8.54
N LEU A 33 8.84 -9.33 7.79
CA LEU A 33 7.99 -8.23 8.25
C LEU A 33 6.60 -8.19 7.57
N GLN A 34 6.23 -9.21 6.82
CA GLN A 34 4.96 -9.24 6.09
C GLN A 34 3.77 -9.09 7.06
N GLY A 35 2.95 -8.09 6.79
CA GLY A 35 1.79 -7.79 7.62
C GLY A 35 2.10 -7.21 9.00
N ALA A 36 3.36 -6.91 9.32
CA ALA A 36 3.69 -6.20 10.55
C ALA A 36 3.13 -4.77 10.52
N ASP A 37 2.58 -4.32 11.63
CA ASP A 37 2.09 -2.95 11.78
C ASP A 37 3.21 -2.07 12.36
N LEU A 38 3.72 -1.17 11.54
CA LEU A 38 4.78 -0.21 11.89
C LEU A 38 4.27 1.23 11.87
N GLN A 39 2.96 1.45 11.92
CA GLN A 39 2.39 2.79 11.97
C GLN A 39 2.98 3.60 13.12
N GLY A 40 3.49 4.80 12.81
CA GLY A 40 4.12 5.67 13.79
C GLY A 40 5.45 5.17 14.37
N ALA A 41 6.01 4.08 13.87
CA ALA A 41 7.35 3.64 14.25
C ALA A 41 8.41 4.63 13.76
N GLU A 42 9.43 4.88 14.57
CA GLU A 42 10.46 5.86 14.29
C GLU A 42 11.80 5.20 13.95
N ASN A 43 12.56 5.87 13.09
CA ASN A 43 13.93 5.49 12.71
C ASN A 43 14.04 4.05 12.16
N ILE A 44 13.08 3.64 11.35
CA ILE A 44 13.09 2.34 10.70
C ILE A 44 14.32 2.22 9.79
N PRO A 45 15.13 1.18 9.93
CA PRO A 45 16.30 0.99 9.07
C PRO A 45 15.95 0.89 7.59
N VAL A 46 16.78 1.51 6.73
CA VAL A 46 16.60 1.51 5.26
C VAL A 46 16.49 0.09 4.69
N ILE A 47 17.20 -0.87 5.28
CA ILE A 47 17.14 -2.26 4.83
C ILE A 47 15.74 -2.87 4.99
N ALA A 48 15.03 -2.57 6.09
CA ALA A 48 13.67 -3.03 6.30
C ALA A 48 12.72 -2.44 5.24
N LEU A 49 12.93 -1.17 4.87
CA LEU A 49 12.22 -0.51 3.82
C LEU A 49 12.43 -1.21 2.46
N ALA A 50 13.68 -1.46 2.09
CA ALA A 50 14.03 -2.10 0.83
C ALA A 50 13.46 -3.52 0.72
N GLN A 51 13.45 -4.27 1.82
CA GLN A 51 12.95 -5.65 1.85
C GLN A 51 11.41 -5.74 1.81
N SER A 52 10.69 -4.74 2.30
CA SER A 52 9.23 -4.72 2.38
C SER A 52 8.56 -3.99 1.22
N SER A 53 9.28 -3.14 0.51
CA SER A 53 8.72 -2.36 -0.60
C SER A 53 8.49 -3.24 -1.83
N ILE A 54 7.25 -3.28 -2.34
CA ILE A 54 6.88 -3.95 -3.59
C ILE A 54 6.53 -2.96 -4.70
N VAL A 55 6.23 -1.71 -4.36
CA VAL A 55 6.00 -0.64 -5.34
C VAL A 55 7.27 0.19 -5.52
N PRO A 56 7.71 0.45 -6.77
CA PRO A 56 8.81 1.38 -7.02
C PRO A 56 8.46 2.78 -6.50
N ASP A 57 9.44 3.51 -6.00
CA ASP A 57 9.24 4.87 -5.49
C ASP A 57 8.82 5.86 -6.59
N ASP A 58 9.24 5.61 -7.81
CA ASP A 58 8.91 6.40 -8.99
C ASP A 58 8.62 5.52 -10.21
N GLY A 59 8.34 6.16 -11.34
CA GLY A 59 7.99 5.47 -12.57
C GLY A 59 6.53 5.05 -12.65
N PRO A 60 6.04 4.74 -13.84
CA PRO A 60 4.67 4.31 -14.03
C PRO A 60 4.49 2.86 -13.60
N ILE A 61 3.40 2.59 -12.89
CA ILE A 61 3.00 1.23 -12.53
C ILE A 61 1.53 1.00 -12.86
N HIS A 62 1.17 -0.26 -13.05
CA HIS A 62 -0.21 -0.70 -13.22
C HIS A 62 -0.73 -1.31 -11.93
N GLY A 63 -2.01 -1.15 -11.68
CA GLY A 63 -2.68 -1.72 -10.53
C GLY A 63 -4.11 -2.14 -10.81
N TRP A 64 -4.69 -2.83 -9.86
CA TRP A 64 -6.03 -3.39 -9.94
C TRP A 64 -6.78 -3.12 -8.65
N LYS A 65 -8.06 -2.79 -8.78
CA LYS A 65 -8.90 -2.45 -7.64
C LYS A 65 -10.26 -3.14 -7.77
N LYS A 66 -10.73 -3.73 -6.69
CA LYS A 66 -12.12 -4.19 -6.58
C LYS A 66 -13.02 -3.06 -6.10
N CYS A 67 -14.10 -2.88 -6.78
CA CYS A 67 -15.17 -1.95 -6.46
C CYS A 67 -16.45 -2.69 -6.05
N ALA A 68 -17.50 -1.94 -5.73
CA ALA A 68 -18.79 -2.49 -5.38
C ALA A 68 -19.33 -3.42 -6.47
N ASN A 69 -20.15 -4.39 -6.08
CA ASN A 69 -20.78 -5.39 -6.97
C ASN A 69 -19.78 -6.22 -7.79
N GLY A 70 -18.56 -6.41 -7.26
CA GLY A 70 -17.53 -7.23 -7.91
C GLY A 70 -16.88 -6.59 -9.14
N VAL A 71 -17.14 -5.31 -9.41
CA VAL A 71 -16.52 -4.57 -10.51
C VAL A 71 -15.01 -4.48 -10.28
N ILE A 72 -14.22 -4.78 -11.29
CA ILE A 72 -12.76 -4.68 -11.26
C ILE A 72 -12.31 -3.51 -12.13
N VAL A 73 -11.40 -2.71 -11.61
CA VAL A 73 -10.85 -1.54 -12.31
C VAL A 73 -9.35 -1.73 -12.53
N HIS A 74 -8.91 -1.54 -13.76
CA HIS A 74 -7.50 -1.51 -14.12
C HIS A 74 -7.01 -0.06 -14.08
N LEU A 75 -5.92 0.16 -13.35
CA LEU A 75 -5.40 1.48 -13.03
C LEU A 75 -3.96 1.65 -13.52
N ALA A 76 -3.61 2.87 -13.90
CA ALA A 76 -2.23 3.31 -14.03
C ALA A 76 -1.91 4.33 -12.93
N VAL A 77 -0.83 4.11 -12.21
CA VAL A 77 -0.27 5.08 -11.28
C VAL A 77 0.80 5.87 -12.02
N GLY A 78 0.60 7.18 -12.13
CA GLY A 78 1.53 8.05 -12.84
C GLY A 78 2.90 8.11 -12.18
N SER A 79 3.94 8.36 -12.98
CA SER A 79 5.35 8.31 -12.52
C SER A 79 5.65 9.24 -11.33
N LYS A 80 4.89 10.32 -11.17
CA LYS A 80 5.07 11.30 -10.08
C LYS A 80 4.07 11.15 -8.93
N ALA A 81 3.14 10.21 -9.02
CA ALA A 81 2.17 9.96 -7.95
C ALA A 81 2.87 9.37 -6.73
N ARG A 82 2.65 9.93 -5.56
CA ARG A 82 3.11 9.34 -4.30
C ARG A 82 2.43 8.00 -4.09
N ARG A 83 3.17 7.03 -3.58
CA ARG A 83 2.72 5.64 -3.48
C ARG A 83 3.39 4.92 -2.32
N SER A 84 2.73 3.89 -1.81
CA SER A 84 3.25 3.06 -0.71
C SER A 84 2.53 1.72 -0.69
N ASN A 85 3.15 0.71 -0.09
CA ASN A 85 2.52 -0.57 0.22
C ASN A 85 2.66 -0.98 1.70
N ALA A 86 3.19 -0.10 2.54
CA ALA A 86 3.58 -0.47 3.89
C ALA A 86 4.38 -1.80 3.89
N PHE A 87 3.88 -2.87 4.49
CA PHE A 87 4.51 -4.21 4.47
C PHE A 87 3.64 -5.28 3.81
N GLY A 88 2.43 -4.93 3.39
CA GLY A 88 1.48 -5.84 2.77
C GLY A 88 1.52 -5.82 1.25
N ARG A 89 0.62 -6.58 0.64
CA ARG A 89 0.39 -6.59 -0.79
C ARG A 89 -0.59 -5.52 -1.25
N LYS A 90 -1.34 -4.91 -0.32
CA LYS A 90 -2.26 -3.81 -0.57
C LYS A 90 -1.48 -2.51 -0.68
N CYS A 91 -1.54 -1.92 -1.86
CA CYS A 91 -0.85 -0.68 -2.17
C CYS A 91 -1.80 0.52 -2.09
N ARG A 92 -1.26 1.72 -2.00
CA ARG A 92 -2.01 2.97 -2.12
C ARG A 92 -1.24 4.00 -2.95
N ALA A 93 -1.97 4.85 -3.66
CA ALA A 93 -1.41 5.93 -4.46
C ALA A 93 -2.20 7.22 -4.24
N GLU A 94 -1.52 8.35 -4.43
CA GLU A 94 -2.13 9.69 -4.32
C GLU A 94 -3.18 9.91 -5.40
N TYR A 95 -2.90 9.49 -6.62
CA TYR A 95 -3.83 9.53 -7.75
C TYR A 95 -3.57 8.41 -8.74
N VAL A 96 -4.59 8.06 -9.49
CA VAL A 96 -4.54 7.02 -10.51
C VAL A 96 -5.31 7.46 -11.75
N LYS A 97 -4.93 6.92 -12.91
CA LYS A 97 -5.73 6.99 -14.14
C LYS A 97 -6.45 5.66 -14.33
N VAL A 98 -7.74 5.72 -14.59
CA VAL A 98 -8.54 4.53 -14.91
C VAL A 98 -8.29 4.13 -16.35
N LEU A 99 -7.74 2.95 -16.57
CA LEU A 99 -7.48 2.40 -17.90
C LEU A 99 -8.68 1.63 -18.43
N GLU A 100 -9.29 0.80 -17.58
CA GLU A 100 -10.46 -0.02 -17.97
C GLU A 100 -11.32 -0.34 -16.75
N VAL A 101 -12.60 -0.58 -16.98
CA VAL A 101 -13.59 -0.99 -15.98
C VAL A 101 -14.25 -2.28 -16.47
N TYR A 102 -14.22 -3.34 -15.65
CA TYR A 102 -14.76 -4.65 -15.98
C TYR A 102 -15.99 -4.96 -15.13
N GLY A 103 -17.09 -5.27 -15.78
CA GLY A 103 -18.35 -5.66 -15.12
C GLY A 103 -19.37 -4.54 -14.96
N ALA A 104 -19.02 -3.30 -15.30
CA ALA A 104 -19.92 -2.14 -15.34
C ALA A 104 -19.27 -0.99 -16.13
N GLU A 105 -20.01 0.09 -16.40
CA GLU A 105 -19.44 1.32 -16.96
C GLU A 105 -18.64 2.12 -15.93
N VAL A 106 -18.98 1.97 -14.65
CA VAL A 106 -18.40 2.72 -13.53
C VAL A 106 -18.12 1.79 -12.36
N GLY A 107 -16.93 1.87 -11.82
CA GLY A 107 -16.61 1.24 -10.53
C GLY A 107 -16.93 2.23 -9.40
N ILE A 108 -17.61 1.75 -8.35
CA ILE A 108 -17.88 2.53 -7.14
C ILE A 108 -16.99 2.02 -6.02
N SER A 109 -16.27 2.91 -5.37
CA SER A 109 -15.36 2.56 -4.28
C SER A 109 -16.08 1.80 -3.15
N LEU A 110 -15.48 0.69 -2.71
CA LEU A 110 -15.95 -0.04 -1.52
C LEU A 110 -15.69 0.74 -0.23
N HIS A 111 -14.68 1.63 -0.23
CA HIS A 111 -14.26 2.35 0.97
C HIS A 111 -15.27 3.42 1.41
N ASP A 112 -15.70 4.25 0.47
CA ASP A 112 -16.60 5.40 0.76
C ASP A 112 -17.98 5.27 0.11
N GLY A 113 -18.18 4.26 -0.73
CA GLY A 113 -19.44 4.00 -1.43
C GLY A 113 -19.83 5.06 -2.47
N ARG A 114 -18.94 6.00 -2.81
CA ARG A 114 -19.28 7.14 -3.67
C ARG A 114 -18.21 7.49 -4.71
N THR A 115 -16.92 7.32 -4.43
CA THR A 115 -15.88 7.62 -5.41
C THR A 115 -16.05 6.78 -6.65
N GLU A 116 -16.13 7.42 -7.81
CA GLU A 116 -16.38 6.81 -9.11
C GLU A 116 -15.08 6.61 -9.89
N TYR A 117 -14.91 5.41 -10.43
CA TYR A 117 -13.83 5.05 -11.35
C TYR A 117 -14.42 4.86 -12.75
N ARG A 118 -14.18 5.85 -13.63
CA ARG A 118 -14.64 5.83 -15.04
C ARG A 118 -13.43 5.75 -15.96
N LYS A 119 -13.51 4.94 -17.01
CA LYS A 119 -12.46 4.80 -18.02
C LYS A 119 -11.96 6.16 -18.54
N GLY A 120 -10.64 6.33 -18.56
CA GLY A 120 -9.95 7.53 -19.01
C GLY A 120 -9.87 8.66 -17.99
N ARG A 121 -10.55 8.56 -16.85
CA ARG A 121 -10.54 9.61 -15.81
C ARG A 121 -9.38 9.42 -14.83
N ILE A 122 -8.94 10.54 -14.27
CA ILE A 122 -7.99 10.57 -13.15
C ILE A 122 -8.80 10.68 -11.86
N VAL A 123 -8.50 9.82 -10.90
CA VAL A 123 -9.08 9.84 -9.56
C VAL A 123 -7.96 10.18 -8.57
N ARG A 124 -8.22 11.16 -7.71
CA ARG A 124 -7.32 11.59 -6.64
C ARG A 124 -7.91 11.23 -5.28
N CYS A 125 -7.06 10.89 -4.33
CA CYS A 125 -7.50 10.76 -2.94
C CYS A 125 -7.81 12.13 -2.34
N ASP A 126 -8.70 12.16 -1.34
CA ASP A 126 -9.05 13.38 -0.64
C ASP A 126 -7.86 13.93 0.17
N LYS A 127 -7.14 13.03 0.82
CA LYS A 127 -5.97 13.37 1.62
C LYS A 127 -4.93 12.25 1.53
N TRP A 128 -3.72 12.59 1.11
CA TRP A 128 -2.59 11.67 1.13
C TRP A 128 -2.01 11.56 2.55
N ASN A 129 -1.79 10.34 3.01
CA ASN A 129 -1.06 10.08 4.25
C ASN A 129 0.42 9.85 3.94
N GLU A 130 1.28 10.73 4.46
CA GLU A 130 2.73 10.65 4.26
C GLU A 130 3.38 9.47 5.01
N ASP A 131 2.74 8.95 6.05
CA ASP A 131 3.25 7.78 6.75
C ASP A 131 3.15 6.54 5.86
N ARG A 132 4.28 6.16 5.27
CA ARG A 132 4.36 5.03 4.35
C ARG A 132 4.02 3.68 5.00
N TRP A 133 4.11 3.59 6.32
CA TRP A 133 3.85 2.37 7.09
C TRP A 133 2.38 2.18 7.42
N THR A 134 1.54 3.17 7.15
CA THR A 134 0.10 3.06 7.30
C THR A 134 -0.51 2.36 6.09
N GLU A 135 -0.99 1.14 6.26
CA GLU A 135 -1.58 0.35 5.17
C GLU A 135 -2.91 0.90 4.69
N CYS A 136 -3.82 1.22 5.61
CA CYS A 136 -5.15 1.75 5.33
C CYS A 136 -5.24 3.26 5.49
N GLY A 137 -4.16 3.98 5.24
CA GLY A 137 -4.13 5.44 5.26
C GLY A 137 -4.77 6.09 4.05
N GLY A 138 -4.76 7.44 4.03
CA GLY A 138 -5.24 8.22 2.90
C GLY A 138 -4.50 7.88 1.60
N GLY A 139 -5.26 7.59 0.56
CA GLY A 139 -4.78 7.19 -0.75
C GLY A 139 -5.80 6.32 -1.48
N ILE A 140 -5.56 6.08 -2.75
CA ILE A 140 -6.33 5.15 -3.56
C ILE A 140 -5.71 3.75 -3.41
N HIS A 141 -6.42 2.82 -2.79
CA HIS A 141 -5.94 1.45 -2.57
C HIS A 141 -6.08 0.60 -3.82
N PHE A 142 -5.05 -0.19 -4.11
CA PHE A 142 -4.99 -1.09 -5.25
C PHE A 142 -4.06 -2.28 -4.97
N TYR A 143 -4.07 -3.26 -5.86
CA TYR A 143 -3.15 -4.40 -5.87
C TYR A 143 -2.34 -4.42 -7.17
N LEU A 144 -1.18 -5.04 -7.15
CA LEU A 144 -0.33 -5.18 -8.35
C LEU A 144 -0.85 -6.23 -9.32
N THR A 145 -1.69 -7.15 -8.89
CA THR A 145 -2.28 -8.17 -9.75
C THR A 145 -3.81 -8.15 -9.68
N ARG A 146 -4.45 -8.52 -10.78
CA ARG A 146 -5.90 -8.64 -10.85
C ARG A 146 -6.44 -9.69 -9.87
N ALA A 147 -5.77 -10.83 -9.77
CA ALA A 147 -6.17 -11.91 -8.86
C ALA A 147 -6.23 -11.46 -7.40
N GLU A 148 -5.26 -10.66 -6.95
CA GLU A 148 -5.26 -10.09 -5.60
C GLU A 148 -6.45 -9.14 -5.40
N ALA A 149 -6.75 -8.30 -6.39
CA ALA A 149 -7.90 -7.40 -6.32
C ALA A 149 -9.22 -8.19 -6.27
N GLU A 150 -9.38 -9.22 -7.08
CA GLU A 150 -10.56 -10.10 -7.08
C GLU A 150 -10.74 -10.80 -5.73
N ALA A 151 -9.65 -11.22 -5.09
CA ALA A 151 -9.66 -11.87 -3.78
C ALA A 151 -9.93 -10.92 -2.60
N HIS A 152 -9.90 -9.61 -2.80
CA HIS A 152 -10.16 -8.62 -1.74
C HIS A 152 -11.59 -8.77 -1.19
N ILE A 153 -11.69 -8.81 0.13
CA ILE A 153 -12.94 -8.95 0.87
C ILE A 153 -13.48 -7.59 1.31
#